data_69c08119143b55138f468fbade0145c0
#
_entry.id   69c08119143b55138f468fbade0145c0
#
_cell.length_a   1.000
_cell.length_b   1.000
_cell.length_c   1.000
_cell.angle_alpha   90.00
_cell.angle_beta   90.00
_cell.angle_gamma   90.00
#
_symmetry.space_group_name_H-M   'P 1'
#
loop_
_entity.id
_entity.type
_entity.pdbx_description
1 polymer ?
#
loop_
_entity_poly.entity_id
_entity_poly.type
_entity_poly.pdbx_seq_one_letter_code
_entity_poly.pdbx_strand_id
1 'polypeptide(L)'
;MLFWRKAFEKMFKMSNITLIYFTLSFFFISPIIIHILEPEKFSTYIKGLWWVIVTTTTVGYGDYFPETLPGMIFGTIVIFTGLFLIGTLVAKVSERFIKWIKMKEEGKMDYRGEDHYVIIGWSDDKIKDTIKEMLNSDSVHNIVLIADLPSSPIDHSQIHYIQGEPTEYETLDRANVAKSKAVIIFSPQGVPAKYADGQTLLIATTIESYGEKVNRHIYTIAEILKENHLMNFKHAKVDELILSQQSISYLIAHASVHKGSSKLFMNLLSTESGEKIYVINKKKEWITYNDAFEEIKAMGALLIADHDDTSIIRRPNTIIPEQAKLFIIADENTFQKISEGYVINS
;
A
#
# COMPACT_ATOMS: atom_id res chain seq x y z
N MET A 1 -13.84 23.81 -42.52
CA MET A 1 -13.74 22.73 -41.52
C MET A 1 -12.32 22.21 -41.27
N LEU A 2 -11.50 21.91 -42.28
CA LEU A 2 -10.13 21.39 -42.12
C LEU A 2 -9.16 22.35 -41.39
N PHE A 3 -9.28 23.65 -41.57
CA PHE A 3 -8.40 24.65 -40.93
C PHE A 3 -8.60 24.70 -39.42
N TRP A 4 -9.83 24.73 -38.93
CA TRP A 4 -10.15 24.71 -37.51
C TRP A 4 -9.71 23.41 -36.84
N ARG A 5 -9.87 22.26 -37.49
CA ARG A 5 -9.40 20.98 -36.99
C ARG A 5 -7.88 20.95 -36.83
N LYS A 6 -7.12 21.42 -37.83
CA LYS A 6 -5.66 21.52 -37.76
C LYS A 6 -5.17 22.52 -36.70
N ALA A 7 -5.87 23.63 -36.52
CA ALA A 7 -5.57 24.60 -35.48
C ALA A 7 -5.80 23.98 -34.07
N PHE A 8 -6.93 23.30 -33.89
CA PHE A 8 -7.22 22.55 -32.65
C PHE A 8 -6.19 21.45 -32.39
N GLU A 9 -5.86 20.61 -33.36
CA GLU A 9 -4.86 19.56 -33.23
C GLU A 9 -3.47 20.10 -32.87
N LYS A 10 -3.08 21.23 -33.48
CA LYS A 10 -1.80 21.88 -33.20
C LYS A 10 -1.75 22.49 -31.80
N MET A 11 -2.87 22.98 -31.31
CA MET A 11 -3.00 23.57 -29.97
C MET A 11 -3.00 22.53 -28.85
N PHE A 12 -3.69 21.40 -29.02
CA PHE A 12 -3.62 20.26 -28.08
C PHE A 12 -2.23 19.64 -28.03
N LYS A 13 -1.43 19.76 -29.11
CA LYS A 13 -0.04 19.33 -29.18
C LYS A 13 0.97 20.36 -28.65
N MET A 14 0.52 21.55 -28.23
CA MET A 14 1.42 22.55 -27.61
C MET A 14 2.11 21.99 -26.37
N SER A 15 3.40 22.26 -26.22
CA SER A 15 4.12 21.90 -25.01
C SER A 15 3.48 22.64 -23.80
N ASN A 16 3.55 22.03 -22.62
CA ASN A 16 3.01 22.64 -21.40
C ASN A 16 3.65 24.00 -21.12
N ILE A 17 4.94 24.11 -21.42
CA ILE A 17 5.72 25.35 -21.25
C ILE A 17 5.16 26.45 -22.15
N THR A 18 4.92 26.14 -23.43
CA THR A 18 4.35 27.12 -24.39
C THR A 18 2.95 27.58 -23.97
N LEU A 19 2.10 26.65 -23.47
CA LEU A 19 0.77 27.00 -22.98
C LEU A 19 0.85 27.92 -21.75
N ILE A 20 1.74 27.66 -20.81
CA ILE A 20 1.94 28.51 -19.63
C ILE A 20 2.39 29.91 -20.03
N TYR A 21 3.40 30.02 -20.92
CA TYR A 21 3.84 31.32 -21.40
C TYR A 21 2.75 32.11 -22.13
N PHE A 22 1.97 31.42 -22.96
CA PHE A 22 0.86 32.05 -23.68
C PHE A 22 -0.22 32.52 -22.72
N THR A 23 -0.56 31.70 -21.70
CA THR A 23 -1.55 32.05 -20.67
C THR A 23 -1.06 33.24 -19.85
N LEU A 24 0.18 33.24 -19.38
CA LEU A 24 0.75 34.35 -18.62
C LEU A 24 0.78 35.62 -19.47
N SER A 25 1.26 35.54 -20.72
CA SER A 25 1.27 36.68 -21.62
C SER A 25 -0.13 37.24 -21.87
N PHE A 26 -1.13 36.40 -22.02
CA PHE A 26 -2.53 36.82 -22.20
C PHE A 26 -3.02 37.61 -20.97
N PHE A 27 -2.83 37.09 -19.77
CA PHE A 27 -3.26 37.77 -18.53
C PHE A 27 -2.44 39.02 -18.19
N PHE A 28 -1.21 39.16 -18.71
CA PHE A 28 -0.43 40.36 -18.55
C PHE A 28 -0.72 41.43 -19.59
N ILE A 29 -0.94 41.06 -20.86
CA ILE A 29 -1.11 41.98 -21.98
C ILE A 29 -2.53 42.49 -22.08
N SER A 30 -3.54 41.62 -21.88
CA SER A 30 -4.95 42.02 -22.02
C SER A 30 -5.38 43.16 -21.10
N PRO A 31 -4.94 43.25 -19.82
CA PRO A 31 -5.22 44.40 -18.97
C PRO A 31 -4.62 45.71 -19.47
N ILE A 32 -3.46 45.65 -20.09
CA ILE A 32 -2.80 46.84 -20.68
C ILE A 32 -3.59 47.34 -21.88
N ILE A 33 -4.02 46.43 -22.75
CA ILE A 33 -4.78 46.79 -23.95
C ILE A 33 -6.13 47.42 -23.57
N ILE A 34 -6.89 46.85 -22.63
CA ILE A 34 -8.18 47.41 -22.23
C ILE A 34 -8.02 48.75 -21.50
N HIS A 35 -6.96 48.94 -20.73
CA HIS A 35 -6.63 50.23 -20.10
C HIS A 35 -6.35 51.32 -21.16
N ILE A 36 -5.65 50.96 -22.27
CA ILE A 36 -5.39 51.92 -23.35
C ILE A 36 -6.68 52.24 -24.13
N LEU A 37 -7.55 51.24 -24.34
CA LEU A 37 -8.80 51.42 -25.10
C LEU A 37 -9.86 52.21 -24.33
N GLU A 38 -9.91 52.01 -22.99
CA GLU A 38 -10.90 52.65 -22.10
C GLU A 38 -10.28 53.13 -20.79
N PRO A 39 -9.43 54.17 -20.78
CA PRO A 39 -8.70 54.62 -19.62
C PRO A 39 -9.59 55.18 -18.49
N GLU A 40 -10.74 55.74 -18.82
CA GLU A 40 -11.67 56.28 -17.83
C GLU A 40 -12.29 55.18 -16.98
N LYS A 41 -12.66 54.03 -17.57
CA LYS A 41 -13.29 52.92 -16.88
C LYS A 41 -12.29 51.99 -16.27
N PHE A 42 -11.25 51.62 -17.01
CA PHE A 42 -10.15 50.81 -16.55
C PHE A 42 -8.97 51.67 -16.11
N SER A 43 -9.18 52.57 -15.12
CA SER A 43 -8.22 53.55 -14.72
C SER A 43 -6.93 53.02 -14.13
N THR A 44 -6.85 51.75 -13.78
CA THR A 44 -5.65 51.06 -13.28
C THR A 44 -5.49 49.72 -13.91
N TYR A 45 -4.24 49.23 -14.03
CA TYR A 45 -3.91 47.89 -14.50
C TYR A 45 -4.69 46.81 -13.73
N ILE A 46 -4.84 46.98 -12.38
CA ILE A 46 -5.53 45.99 -11.54
C ILE A 46 -7.01 45.87 -11.91
N LYS A 47 -7.70 46.94 -12.26
CA LYS A 47 -9.09 46.90 -12.72
C LYS A 47 -9.22 46.11 -14.06
N GLY A 48 -8.29 46.35 -14.99
CA GLY A 48 -8.21 45.60 -16.22
C GLY A 48 -7.93 44.11 -15.98
N LEU A 49 -6.97 43.77 -15.10
CA LEU A 49 -6.66 42.41 -14.76
C LEU A 49 -7.84 41.69 -14.09
N TRP A 50 -8.48 42.35 -13.14
CA TRP A 50 -9.68 41.84 -12.50
C TRP A 50 -10.77 41.52 -13.50
N TRP A 51 -11.08 42.45 -14.41
CA TRP A 51 -12.05 42.23 -15.47
C TRP A 51 -11.67 41.07 -16.40
N VAL A 52 -10.42 40.95 -16.82
CA VAL A 52 -9.96 39.84 -17.65
C VAL A 52 -10.14 38.51 -16.93
N ILE A 53 -9.77 38.41 -15.63
CA ILE A 53 -9.95 37.19 -14.83
C ILE A 53 -11.43 36.83 -14.72
N VAL A 54 -12.26 37.75 -14.27
CA VAL A 54 -13.69 37.54 -14.03
C VAL A 54 -14.43 37.18 -15.33
N THR A 55 -14.03 37.78 -16.46
CA THR A 55 -14.61 37.52 -17.78
C THR A 55 -14.18 36.15 -18.31
N THR A 56 -12.89 35.83 -18.23
CA THR A 56 -12.36 34.56 -18.77
C THR A 56 -12.76 33.34 -17.92
N THR A 57 -12.95 33.54 -16.62
CA THR A 57 -13.49 32.50 -15.73
C THR A 57 -15.01 32.37 -15.78
N THR A 58 -15.66 33.13 -16.61
CA THR A 58 -17.13 33.17 -16.81
C THR A 58 -17.93 33.54 -15.54
N VAL A 59 -17.30 34.17 -14.55
CA VAL A 59 -17.98 34.67 -13.34
C VAL A 59 -18.85 35.88 -13.65
N GLY A 60 -18.30 36.90 -14.35
CA GLY A 60 -19.03 38.04 -14.89
C GLY A 60 -19.79 38.87 -13.88
N TYR A 61 -19.13 39.40 -12.83
CA TYR A 61 -19.80 40.24 -11.83
C TYR A 61 -20.49 41.50 -12.41
N GLY A 62 -20.06 41.98 -13.61
CA GLY A 62 -20.64 43.16 -14.27
C GLY A 62 -20.22 44.49 -13.67
N ASP A 63 -19.24 44.48 -12.77
CA ASP A 63 -18.66 45.66 -12.11
C ASP A 63 -17.78 46.49 -13.07
N TYR A 64 -17.07 45.80 -13.96
CA TYR A 64 -16.27 46.36 -15.05
C TYR A 64 -16.63 45.66 -16.36
N PHE A 65 -16.93 46.45 -17.43
CA PHE A 65 -17.16 45.94 -18.77
C PHE A 65 -16.85 47.04 -19.81
N PRO A 66 -16.42 46.69 -21.03
CA PRO A 66 -16.19 47.66 -22.10
C PRO A 66 -17.48 48.30 -22.58
N GLU A 67 -17.46 49.62 -22.82
CA GLU A 67 -18.60 50.37 -23.34
C GLU A 67 -18.35 50.94 -24.75
N THR A 68 -17.07 51.10 -25.15
CA THR A 68 -16.72 51.58 -26.47
C THR A 68 -16.71 50.42 -27.49
N LEU A 69 -16.98 50.76 -28.79
CA LEU A 69 -16.93 49.75 -29.83
C LEU A 69 -15.57 49.02 -29.91
N PRO A 70 -14.40 49.69 -29.84
CA PRO A 70 -13.10 49.01 -29.80
C PRO A 70 -12.93 48.13 -28.56
N GLY A 71 -13.38 48.60 -27.40
CA GLY A 71 -13.36 47.82 -26.15
C GLY A 71 -14.23 46.56 -26.25
N MET A 72 -15.43 46.65 -26.80
CA MET A 72 -16.34 45.51 -26.99
C MET A 72 -15.75 44.48 -27.98
N ILE A 73 -15.14 44.91 -29.08
CA ILE A 73 -14.46 44.00 -30.01
C ILE A 73 -13.31 43.28 -29.31
N PHE A 74 -12.47 44.01 -28.57
CA PHE A 74 -11.38 43.43 -27.79
C PHE A 74 -11.92 42.49 -26.71
N GLY A 75 -12.98 42.87 -26.00
CA GLY A 75 -13.66 42.04 -25.01
C GLY A 75 -14.12 40.71 -25.58
N THR A 76 -14.68 40.74 -26.80
CA THR A 76 -15.06 39.49 -27.49
C THR A 76 -13.87 38.58 -27.75
N ILE A 77 -12.72 39.15 -28.14
CA ILE A 77 -11.46 38.38 -28.32
C ILE A 77 -11.01 37.79 -27.00
N VAL A 78 -11.06 38.59 -25.91
CA VAL A 78 -10.68 38.15 -24.53
C VAL A 78 -11.57 36.99 -24.09
N ILE A 79 -12.91 37.07 -24.30
CA ILE A 79 -13.84 36.01 -23.93
C ILE A 79 -13.49 34.68 -24.65
N PHE A 80 -13.38 34.71 -25.98
CA PHE A 80 -13.09 33.46 -26.72
C PHE A 80 -11.68 32.91 -26.43
N THR A 81 -10.68 33.79 -26.33
CA THR A 81 -9.31 33.36 -26.02
C THR A 81 -9.21 32.83 -24.60
N GLY A 82 -9.84 33.49 -23.62
CA GLY A 82 -9.86 33.08 -22.22
C GLY A 82 -10.58 31.75 -22.02
N LEU A 83 -11.78 31.59 -22.60
CA LEU A 83 -12.51 30.32 -22.53
C LEU A 83 -11.71 29.16 -23.11
N PHE A 84 -11.04 29.41 -24.23
CA PHE A 84 -10.14 28.41 -24.84
C PHE A 84 -8.95 28.05 -23.96
N LEU A 85 -8.28 29.03 -23.37
CA LEU A 85 -7.12 28.82 -22.49
C LEU A 85 -7.49 28.01 -21.24
N ILE A 86 -8.58 28.41 -20.57
CA ILE A 86 -9.03 27.72 -19.36
C ILE A 86 -9.45 26.29 -19.72
N GLY A 87 -10.23 26.08 -20.80
CA GLY A 87 -10.60 24.73 -21.24
C GLY A 87 -9.40 23.85 -21.53
N THR A 88 -8.36 24.40 -22.16
CA THR A 88 -7.12 23.65 -22.47
C THR A 88 -6.32 23.32 -21.18
N LEU A 89 -6.25 24.26 -20.23
CA LEU A 89 -5.58 24.04 -18.94
C LEU A 89 -6.26 22.92 -18.14
N VAL A 90 -7.60 23.00 -18.03
CA VAL A 90 -8.39 21.96 -17.34
C VAL A 90 -8.20 20.60 -18.01
N ALA A 91 -8.27 20.52 -19.34
CA ALA A 91 -8.06 19.29 -20.08
C ALA A 91 -6.67 18.67 -19.81
N LYS A 92 -5.60 19.49 -19.80
CA LYS A 92 -4.24 19.02 -19.53
C LYS A 92 -4.01 18.56 -18.09
N VAL A 93 -4.63 19.24 -17.11
CA VAL A 93 -4.60 18.81 -15.72
C VAL A 93 -5.31 17.47 -15.57
N SER A 94 -6.50 17.34 -16.17
CA SER A 94 -7.28 16.08 -16.16
C SER A 94 -6.51 14.94 -16.83
N GLU A 95 -5.86 15.16 -17.98
CA GLU A 95 -5.04 14.16 -18.66
C GLU A 95 -3.90 13.64 -17.76
N ARG A 96 -3.20 14.54 -17.06
CA ARG A 96 -2.13 14.14 -16.13
C ARG A 96 -2.66 13.35 -14.95
N PHE A 97 -3.80 13.76 -14.41
CA PHE A 97 -4.43 13.07 -13.29
C PHE A 97 -4.89 11.65 -13.69
N ILE A 98 -5.54 11.52 -14.85
CA ILE A 98 -5.94 10.21 -15.40
C ILE A 98 -4.72 9.32 -15.64
N LYS A 99 -3.64 9.88 -16.22
CA LYS A 99 -2.40 9.13 -16.44
C LYS A 99 -1.76 8.67 -15.13
N TRP A 100 -1.80 9.51 -14.11
CA TRP A 100 -1.28 9.17 -12.78
C TRP A 100 -2.07 8.02 -12.15
N ILE A 101 -3.43 8.08 -12.17
CA ILE A 101 -4.30 6.99 -11.72
C ILE A 101 -3.97 5.69 -12.46
N LYS A 102 -3.92 5.77 -13.79
CA LYS A 102 -3.63 4.61 -14.62
C LYS A 102 -2.26 3.98 -14.31
N MET A 103 -1.22 4.79 -14.12
CA MET A 103 0.10 4.29 -13.73
C MET A 103 0.08 3.60 -12.36
N LYS A 104 -0.73 4.11 -11.42
CA LYS A 104 -0.93 3.47 -10.10
C LYS A 104 -1.65 2.12 -10.25
N GLU A 105 -2.75 2.08 -10.99
CA GLU A 105 -3.52 0.85 -11.25
C GLU A 105 -2.70 -0.21 -12.00
N GLU A 106 -1.89 0.20 -12.97
CA GLU A 106 -1.01 -0.68 -13.73
C GLU A 106 0.26 -1.10 -12.96
N GLY A 107 0.41 -0.72 -11.69
CA GLY A 107 1.57 -1.08 -10.87
C GLY A 107 2.90 -0.52 -11.36
N LYS A 108 2.88 0.62 -12.07
CA LYS A 108 4.07 1.28 -12.63
C LYS A 108 4.67 2.33 -11.71
N MET A 109 4.08 2.56 -10.54
CA MET A 109 4.56 3.52 -9.56
C MET A 109 5.35 2.82 -8.46
N ASP A 110 6.51 3.38 -8.10
CA ASP A 110 7.34 2.87 -7.02
C ASP A 110 6.70 3.12 -5.66
N TYR A 111 6.85 2.17 -4.74
CA TYR A 111 6.49 2.33 -3.34
C TYR A 111 7.68 2.90 -2.54
N ARG A 112 7.42 3.92 -1.72
CA ARG A 112 8.49 4.60 -0.96
C ARG A 112 8.30 4.57 0.55
N GLY A 113 7.23 3.92 1.03
CA GLY A 113 7.00 3.74 2.46
C GLY A 113 7.95 2.72 3.09
N GLU A 114 7.96 2.67 4.41
CA GLU A 114 8.75 1.74 5.21
C GLU A 114 7.79 0.95 6.13
N ASP A 115 8.28 -0.10 6.77
CA ASP A 115 7.52 -0.93 7.73
C ASP A 115 6.23 -1.55 7.17
N HIS A 116 6.21 -1.80 5.86
CA HIS A 116 5.10 -2.43 5.16
C HIS A 116 5.31 -3.93 5.00
N TYR A 117 4.26 -4.64 4.63
CA TYR A 117 4.31 -6.04 4.23
C TYR A 117 4.33 -6.17 2.71
N VAL A 118 5.12 -7.10 2.19
CA VAL A 118 5.16 -7.41 0.76
C VAL A 118 4.54 -8.77 0.53
N ILE A 119 3.57 -8.83 -0.37
CA ILE A 119 2.93 -10.08 -0.79
C ILE A 119 3.31 -10.35 -2.23
N ILE A 120 3.81 -11.55 -2.50
CA ILE A 120 4.25 -11.98 -3.84
C ILE A 120 3.34 -13.09 -4.34
N GLY A 121 2.81 -12.89 -5.54
CA GLY A 121 1.87 -13.78 -6.20
C GLY A 121 0.44 -13.25 -6.20
N TRP A 122 -0.44 -13.94 -6.92
CA TRP A 122 -1.87 -13.64 -6.95
C TRP A 122 -2.71 -14.90 -7.10
N SER A 123 -3.77 -14.99 -6.31
CA SER A 123 -4.90 -15.90 -6.50
C SER A 123 -6.15 -15.24 -5.94
N ASP A 124 -7.26 -15.36 -6.65
CA ASP A 124 -8.47 -14.56 -6.38
C ASP A 124 -9.02 -14.74 -4.96
N ASP A 125 -9.01 -15.94 -4.41
CA ASP A 125 -9.59 -16.20 -3.09
C ASP A 125 -8.53 -16.12 -1.98
N LYS A 126 -7.52 -16.98 -2.02
CA LYS A 126 -6.55 -17.16 -0.93
C LYS A 126 -5.81 -15.87 -0.55
N ILE A 127 -5.21 -15.18 -1.53
CA ILE A 127 -4.42 -13.98 -1.27
C ILE A 127 -5.31 -12.81 -0.87
N LYS A 128 -6.49 -12.70 -1.50
CA LYS A 128 -7.48 -11.69 -1.15
C LYS A 128 -7.97 -11.83 0.30
N ASP A 129 -8.28 -13.05 0.73
CA ASP A 129 -8.68 -13.33 2.10
C ASP A 129 -7.55 -13.08 3.09
N THR A 130 -6.30 -13.47 2.75
CA THR A 130 -5.13 -13.16 3.57
C THR A 130 -4.92 -11.66 3.72
N ILE A 131 -5.01 -10.90 2.64
CA ILE A 131 -4.90 -9.44 2.68
C ILE A 131 -6.00 -8.83 3.55
N LYS A 132 -7.25 -9.28 3.40
CA LYS A 132 -8.37 -8.82 4.22
C LYS A 132 -8.11 -9.08 5.71
N GLU A 133 -7.66 -10.28 6.04
CA GLU A 133 -7.35 -10.66 7.42
C GLU A 133 -6.18 -9.83 7.99
N MET A 134 -5.14 -9.58 7.20
CA MET A 134 -4.03 -8.71 7.60
C MET A 134 -4.47 -7.28 7.86
N LEU A 135 -5.31 -6.71 6.98
CA LEU A 135 -5.79 -5.32 7.11
C LEU A 135 -6.74 -5.11 8.28
N ASN A 136 -7.36 -6.17 8.81
CA ASN A 136 -8.15 -6.12 10.03
C ASN A 136 -7.28 -5.99 11.30
N SER A 137 -5.97 -6.18 11.18
CA SER A 137 -5.04 -6.00 12.30
C SER A 137 -4.53 -4.56 12.36
N ASP A 138 -4.64 -3.91 13.51
CA ASP A 138 -4.15 -2.53 13.73
C ASP A 138 -2.63 -2.38 13.50
N SER A 139 -1.89 -3.48 13.53
CA SER A 139 -0.45 -3.50 13.30
C SER A 139 -0.05 -3.43 11.82
N VAL A 140 -0.99 -3.60 10.90
CA VAL A 140 -0.74 -3.60 9.44
C VAL A 140 -1.24 -2.30 8.82
N HIS A 141 -0.31 -1.43 8.46
CA HIS A 141 -0.68 -0.12 7.88
C HIS A 141 -0.67 -0.12 6.35
N ASN A 142 0.26 -0.83 5.72
CA ASN A 142 0.40 -0.86 4.27
C ASN A 142 0.86 -2.23 3.77
N ILE A 143 0.34 -2.64 2.62
CA ILE A 143 0.70 -3.86 1.91
C ILE A 143 1.13 -3.49 0.49
N VAL A 144 2.27 -4.02 0.06
CA VAL A 144 2.71 -3.96 -1.35
C VAL A 144 2.48 -5.33 -1.98
N LEU A 145 1.66 -5.37 -3.02
CA LEU A 145 1.39 -6.59 -3.79
C LEU A 145 2.24 -6.61 -5.06
N ILE A 146 3.08 -7.62 -5.20
CA ILE A 146 3.87 -7.88 -6.42
C ILE A 146 3.21 -9.01 -7.19
N ALA A 147 2.79 -8.75 -8.42
CA ALA A 147 2.27 -9.77 -9.32
C ALA A 147 2.43 -9.34 -10.79
N ASP A 148 2.42 -10.29 -11.70
CA ASP A 148 2.43 -10.01 -13.14
C ASP A 148 1.01 -10.01 -13.70
N LEU A 149 0.26 -8.96 -13.37
CA LEU A 149 -1.10 -8.72 -13.85
C LEU A 149 -1.16 -7.36 -14.57
N PRO A 150 -2.05 -7.18 -15.54
CA PRO A 150 -2.15 -5.91 -16.29
C PRO A 150 -2.63 -4.73 -15.44
N SER A 151 -3.30 -5.01 -14.31
CA SER A 151 -3.77 -3.99 -13.36
C SER A 151 -3.92 -4.59 -11.96
N SER A 152 -4.00 -3.70 -10.96
CA SER A 152 -4.23 -4.09 -9.57
C SER A 152 -5.51 -4.91 -9.44
N PRO A 153 -5.43 -6.10 -8.83
CA PRO A 153 -6.61 -6.94 -8.62
C PRO A 153 -7.45 -6.48 -7.41
N ILE A 154 -6.93 -5.55 -6.61
CA ILE A 154 -7.59 -5.03 -5.40
C ILE A 154 -7.54 -3.50 -5.43
N ASP A 155 -8.68 -2.86 -5.24
CA ASP A 155 -8.80 -1.41 -5.01
C ASP A 155 -8.98 -1.14 -3.52
N HIS A 156 -7.88 -0.77 -2.86
CA HIS A 156 -7.85 -0.42 -1.43
C HIS A 156 -6.76 0.60 -1.15
N SER A 157 -7.03 1.58 -0.28
CA SER A 157 -6.10 2.69 -0.01
C SER A 157 -4.77 2.27 0.61
N GLN A 158 -4.75 1.19 1.39
CA GLN A 158 -3.58 0.64 2.07
C GLN A 158 -2.82 -0.39 1.21
N ILE A 159 -3.27 -0.64 -0.03
CA ILE A 159 -2.61 -1.58 -0.95
C ILE A 159 -1.94 -0.81 -2.07
N HIS A 160 -0.65 -1.06 -2.25
CA HIS A 160 0.13 -0.58 -3.38
C HIS A 160 0.46 -1.75 -4.31
N TYR A 161 0.09 -1.64 -5.56
CA TYR A 161 0.36 -2.67 -6.55
C TYR A 161 1.65 -2.37 -7.32
N ILE A 162 2.50 -3.38 -7.49
CA ILE A 162 3.70 -3.37 -8.34
C ILE A 162 3.56 -4.48 -9.37
N GLN A 163 3.48 -4.09 -10.63
CA GLN A 163 3.59 -5.04 -11.74
C GLN A 163 5.07 -5.36 -11.98
N GLY A 164 5.42 -6.62 -11.93
CA GLY A 164 6.78 -7.07 -12.24
C GLY A 164 7.06 -8.51 -11.85
N GLU A 165 8.18 -9.01 -12.33
CA GLU A 165 8.68 -10.35 -12.00
C GLU A 165 9.45 -10.26 -10.65
N PRO A 166 9.05 -11.03 -9.61
CA PRO A 166 9.66 -10.94 -8.29
C PRO A 166 11.08 -11.51 -8.21
N THR A 167 11.55 -12.17 -9.27
CA THR A 167 12.94 -12.63 -9.40
C THR A 167 13.88 -11.56 -9.94
N GLU A 168 13.37 -10.38 -10.28
CA GLU A 168 14.16 -9.23 -10.73
C GLU A 168 14.38 -8.23 -9.60
N TYR A 169 15.62 -7.82 -9.37
CA TYR A 169 15.97 -6.85 -8.32
C TYR A 169 15.30 -5.50 -8.52
N GLU A 170 15.06 -5.07 -9.78
CA GLU A 170 14.34 -3.84 -10.07
C GLU A 170 12.92 -3.86 -9.49
N THR A 171 12.22 -5.00 -9.59
CA THR A 171 10.89 -5.17 -9.00
C THR A 171 10.94 -5.09 -7.48
N LEU A 172 11.95 -5.70 -6.84
CA LEU A 172 12.16 -5.64 -5.40
C LEU A 172 12.51 -4.22 -4.92
N ASP A 173 13.32 -3.49 -5.69
CA ASP A 173 13.65 -2.08 -5.43
C ASP A 173 12.39 -1.20 -5.52
N ARG A 174 11.57 -1.37 -6.56
CA ARG A 174 10.32 -0.64 -6.76
C ARG A 174 9.30 -0.89 -5.64
N ALA A 175 9.31 -2.10 -5.09
CA ALA A 175 8.48 -2.47 -3.94
C ALA A 175 9.08 -2.06 -2.58
N ASN A 176 10.30 -1.48 -2.56
CA ASN A 176 11.05 -1.13 -1.37
C ASN A 176 11.21 -2.29 -0.37
N VAL A 177 11.45 -3.50 -0.89
CA VAL A 177 11.53 -4.75 -0.11
C VAL A 177 12.58 -4.65 1.01
N ALA A 178 13.67 -3.92 0.78
CA ALA A 178 14.72 -3.70 1.77
C ALA A 178 14.22 -3.05 3.08
N LYS A 179 13.08 -2.37 3.06
CA LYS A 179 12.48 -1.69 4.21
C LYS A 179 11.13 -2.27 4.62
N SER A 180 10.79 -3.45 4.14
CA SER A 180 9.61 -4.18 4.56
C SER A 180 9.78 -4.82 5.94
N LYS A 181 8.67 -5.04 6.64
CA LYS A 181 8.62 -5.86 7.86
C LYS A 181 8.74 -7.34 7.56
N ALA A 182 8.07 -7.79 6.51
CA ALA A 182 8.12 -9.17 6.05
C ALA A 182 7.73 -9.27 4.57
N VAL A 183 8.22 -10.32 3.90
CA VAL A 183 7.84 -10.72 2.56
C VAL A 183 7.14 -12.06 2.62
N ILE A 184 5.93 -12.14 2.07
CA ILE A 184 5.10 -13.34 2.05
C ILE A 184 5.03 -13.83 0.60
N ILE A 185 5.52 -15.05 0.37
CA ILE A 185 5.55 -15.67 -0.95
C ILE A 185 4.47 -16.75 -1.01
N PHE A 186 3.48 -16.52 -1.83
CA PHE A 186 2.43 -17.51 -2.09
C PHE A 186 2.83 -18.46 -3.21
N SER A 187 2.51 -19.73 -3.01
CA SER A 187 2.69 -20.76 -4.04
C SER A 187 1.67 -20.55 -5.16
N PRO A 188 2.09 -20.54 -6.44
CA PRO A 188 1.19 -20.33 -7.56
C PRO A 188 0.15 -21.47 -7.64
N GLN A 189 -1.08 -21.11 -8.00
CA GLN A 189 -2.18 -22.06 -8.17
C GLN A 189 -2.24 -22.59 -9.60
N GLY A 190 -2.87 -23.75 -9.76
CA GLY A 190 -3.12 -24.35 -11.09
C GLY A 190 -1.92 -25.03 -11.74
N VAL A 191 -0.78 -25.08 -11.04
CA VAL A 191 0.41 -25.79 -11.52
C VAL A 191 0.79 -26.95 -10.59
N PRO A 192 1.43 -28.03 -11.11
CA PRO A 192 1.88 -29.13 -10.25
C PRO A 192 2.82 -28.64 -9.14
N ALA A 193 2.68 -29.22 -7.93
CA ALA A 193 3.39 -28.79 -6.73
C ALA A 193 4.92 -28.65 -6.89
N LYS A 194 5.57 -29.52 -7.67
CA LYS A 194 7.02 -29.44 -7.92
C LYS A 194 7.43 -28.15 -8.64
N TYR A 195 6.58 -27.64 -9.53
CA TYR A 195 6.85 -26.40 -10.26
C TYR A 195 6.48 -25.20 -9.40
N ALA A 196 5.37 -25.28 -8.66
CA ALA A 196 4.93 -24.27 -7.74
C ALA A 196 5.99 -24.01 -6.66
N ASP A 197 6.43 -25.05 -5.97
CA ASP A 197 7.47 -24.97 -4.95
C ASP A 197 8.83 -24.54 -5.53
N GLY A 198 9.15 -24.97 -6.76
CA GLY A 198 10.34 -24.54 -7.48
C GLY A 198 10.34 -23.03 -7.78
N GLN A 199 9.21 -22.47 -8.18
CA GLN A 199 9.05 -21.03 -8.39
C GLN A 199 9.13 -20.26 -7.06
N THR A 200 8.44 -20.72 -6.02
CA THR A 200 8.52 -20.15 -4.67
C THR A 200 9.96 -20.15 -4.16
N LEU A 201 10.71 -21.25 -4.35
CA LEU A 201 12.11 -21.34 -3.96
C LEU A 201 12.99 -20.35 -4.74
N LEU A 202 12.79 -20.18 -6.04
CA LEU A 202 13.53 -19.23 -6.84
C LEU A 202 13.30 -17.80 -6.35
N ILE A 203 12.06 -17.42 -6.05
CA ILE A 203 11.72 -16.11 -5.48
C ILE A 203 12.40 -15.94 -4.12
N ALA A 204 12.30 -16.94 -3.22
CA ALA A 204 12.91 -16.87 -1.90
C ALA A 204 14.43 -16.70 -1.96
N THR A 205 15.11 -17.45 -2.82
CA THR A 205 16.57 -17.31 -3.01
C THR A 205 16.94 -15.95 -3.61
N THR A 206 16.11 -15.39 -4.47
CA THR A 206 16.32 -14.04 -5.01
C THR A 206 16.19 -12.98 -3.92
N ILE A 207 15.20 -13.09 -3.03
CA ILE A 207 15.01 -12.17 -1.90
C ILE A 207 16.21 -12.25 -0.95
N GLU A 208 16.69 -13.44 -0.62
CA GLU A 208 17.88 -13.61 0.22
C GLU A 208 19.12 -12.96 -0.42
N SER A 209 19.38 -13.24 -1.71
CA SER A 209 20.49 -12.64 -2.45
C SER A 209 20.35 -11.11 -2.55
N TYR A 210 19.13 -10.60 -2.69
CA TYR A 210 18.85 -9.16 -2.66
C TYR A 210 19.13 -8.58 -1.27
N GLY A 211 18.72 -9.27 -0.20
CA GLY A 211 19.00 -8.89 1.19
C GLY A 211 20.50 -8.80 1.47
N GLU A 212 21.29 -9.79 1.00
CA GLU A 212 22.75 -9.76 1.08
C GLU A 212 23.35 -8.54 0.33
N LYS A 213 22.85 -8.25 -0.87
CA LYS A 213 23.29 -7.08 -1.67
C LYS A 213 23.04 -5.75 -0.94
N VAL A 214 21.89 -5.60 -0.27
CA VAL A 214 21.55 -4.37 0.47
C VAL A 214 22.00 -4.40 1.93
N ASN A 215 22.71 -5.45 2.34
CA ASN A 215 23.20 -5.71 3.70
C ASN A 215 22.08 -5.63 4.76
N ARG A 216 20.95 -6.28 4.48
CA ARG A 216 19.78 -6.38 5.37
C ARG A 216 19.19 -7.77 5.35
N HIS A 217 18.85 -8.28 6.53
CA HIS A 217 18.00 -9.46 6.62
C HIS A 217 16.56 -9.08 6.29
N ILE A 218 15.94 -9.81 5.38
CA ILE A 218 14.54 -9.64 4.95
C ILE A 218 13.77 -10.84 5.48
N TYR A 219 12.88 -10.60 6.43
CA TYR A 219 12.06 -11.65 7.02
C TYR A 219 11.12 -12.24 5.98
N THR A 220 11.27 -13.50 5.65
CA THR A 220 10.60 -14.16 4.53
C THR A 220 9.74 -15.32 5.00
N ILE A 221 8.47 -15.30 4.60
CA ILE A 221 7.49 -16.36 4.83
C ILE A 221 7.15 -16.99 3.48
N ALA A 222 7.29 -18.31 3.35
CA ALA A 222 7.01 -18.99 2.09
C ALA A 222 5.97 -20.11 2.26
N GLU A 223 4.98 -20.11 1.37
CA GLU A 223 4.05 -21.23 1.24
C GLU A 223 4.68 -22.35 0.43
N ILE A 224 4.61 -23.58 0.96
CA ILE A 224 5.10 -24.80 0.34
C ILE A 224 3.97 -25.83 0.27
N LEU A 225 3.91 -26.55 -0.83
CA LEU A 225 2.90 -27.60 -1.06
C LEU A 225 3.36 -28.98 -0.65
N LYS A 226 4.67 -29.28 -0.69
CA LYS A 226 5.24 -30.60 -0.43
C LYS A 226 6.27 -30.58 0.69
N GLU A 227 6.06 -31.43 1.69
CA GLU A 227 6.94 -31.57 2.86
C GLU A 227 8.38 -31.98 2.49
N ASN A 228 8.54 -32.84 1.49
CA ASN A 228 9.88 -33.28 1.04
C ASN A 228 10.70 -32.17 0.38
N HIS A 229 10.12 -31.01 0.08
CA HIS A 229 10.84 -29.84 -0.43
C HIS A 229 11.38 -28.91 0.68
N LEU A 230 10.96 -29.09 1.94
CA LEU A 230 11.37 -28.26 3.07
C LEU A 230 12.88 -28.06 3.19
N MET A 231 13.67 -29.12 2.97
CA MET A 231 15.12 -29.03 3.07
C MET A 231 15.74 -28.06 2.06
N ASN A 232 15.14 -27.93 0.88
CA ASN A 232 15.62 -26.98 -0.14
C ASN A 232 15.43 -25.54 0.32
N PHE A 233 14.31 -25.25 0.98
CA PHE A 233 14.01 -23.90 1.51
C PHE A 233 14.87 -23.49 2.71
N LYS A 234 15.37 -24.47 3.51
CA LYS A 234 16.36 -24.20 4.57
C LYS A 234 17.65 -23.63 4.01
N HIS A 235 18.08 -24.06 2.83
CA HIS A 235 19.26 -23.50 2.15
C HIS A 235 19.01 -22.10 1.60
N ALA A 236 17.75 -21.73 1.34
CA ALA A 236 17.34 -20.39 0.92
C ALA A 236 17.15 -19.44 2.12
N LYS A 237 17.45 -19.87 3.34
CA LYS A 237 17.34 -19.11 4.60
C LYS A 237 15.97 -18.46 4.82
N VAL A 238 14.91 -19.12 4.34
CA VAL A 238 13.53 -18.67 4.60
C VAL A 238 13.23 -18.79 6.09
N ASP A 239 12.68 -17.74 6.70
CA ASP A 239 12.43 -17.67 8.15
C ASP A 239 11.25 -18.54 8.56
N GLU A 240 10.15 -18.50 7.82
CA GLU A 240 8.96 -19.31 8.09
C GLU A 240 8.47 -20.06 6.86
N LEU A 241 8.14 -21.33 7.04
CA LEU A 241 7.64 -22.21 5.99
C LEU A 241 6.24 -22.72 6.34
N ILE A 242 5.28 -22.44 5.50
CA ILE A 242 3.88 -22.84 5.69
C ILE A 242 3.53 -23.97 4.73
N LEU A 243 3.36 -25.19 5.25
CA LEU A 243 2.87 -26.36 4.51
C LEU A 243 1.35 -26.31 4.39
N SER A 244 0.83 -25.54 3.43
CA SER A 244 -0.60 -25.23 3.34
C SER A 244 -1.49 -26.48 3.21
N GLN A 245 -1.12 -27.45 2.37
CA GLN A 245 -1.91 -28.69 2.19
C GLN A 245 -1.89 -29.56 3.46
N GLN A 246 -0.75 -29.66 4.11
CA GLN A 246 -0.60 -30.47 5.32
C GLN A 246 -1.35 -29.86 6.51
N SER A 247 -1.26 -28.55 6.67
CA SER A 247 -2.00 -27.81 7.71
C SER A 247 -3.51 -28.02 7.61
N ILE A 248 -4.06 -27.94 6.40
CA ILE A 248 -5.48 -28.24 6.15
C ILE A 248 -5.81 -29.71 6.47
N SER A 249 -4.95 -30.62 6.07
CA SER A 249 -5.15 -32.05 6.34
C SER A 249 -5.17 -32.37 7.83
N TYR A 250 -4.28 -31.75 8.60
CA TYR A 250 -4.25 -31.88 10.07
C TYR A 250 -5.52 -31.30 10.71
N LEU A 251 -5.96 -30.14 10.25
CA LEU A 251 -7.20 -29.52 10.75
C LEU A 251 -8.42 -30.41 10.48
N ILE A 252 -8.55 -31.00 9.28
CA ILE A 252 -9.66 -31.90 8.93
C ILE A 252 -9.59 -33.18 9.78
N ALA A 253 -8.42 -33.79 9.87
CA ALA A 253 -8.23 -35.02 10.67
C ALA A 253 -8.58 -34.79 12.14
N HIS A 254 -8.08 -33.70 12.72
CA HIS A 254 -8.36 -33.33 14.12
C HIS A 254 -9.85 -33.05 14.35
N ALA A 255 -10.50 -32.32 13.46
CA ALA A 255 -11.91 -32.02 13.54
C ALA A 255 -12.80 -33.26 13.39
N SER A 256 -12.33 -34.27 12.65
CA SER A 256 -13.06 -35.55 12.49
C SER A 256 -13.10 -36.34 13.80
N VAL A 257 -12.03 -36.28 14.61
CA VAL A 257 -11.92 -36.96 15.91
C VAL A 257 -12.50 -36.12 17.04
N HIS A 258 -12.25 -34.80 17.02
CA HIS A 258 -12.64 -33.87 18.07
C HIS A 258 -13.66 -32.86 17.54
N LYS A 259 -14.95 -33.21 17.68
CA LYS A 259 -16.05 -32.39 17.16
C LYS A 259 -16.01 -30.97 17.71
N GLY A 260 -16.09 -29.97 16.82
CA GLY A 260 -16.08 -28.56 17.19
C GLY A 260 -14.71 -27.90 17.27
N SER A 261 -13.61 -28.66 17.21
CA SER A 261 -12.26 -28.10 17.30
C SER A 261 -11.87 -27.20 16.14
N SER A 262 -12.41 -27.44 14.93
CA SER A 262 -12.15 -26.59 13.77
C SER A 262 -12.54 -25.13 14.01
N LYS A 263 -13.71 -24.91 14.62
CA LYS A 263 -14.18 -23.56 14.95
C LYS A 263 -13.26 -22.87 15.96
N LEU A 264 -12.79 -23.61 16.97
CA LEU A 264 -11.84 -23.10 17.94
C LEU A 264 -10.53 -22.65 17.28
N PHE A 265 -9.93 -23.50 16.43
CA PHE A 265 -8.71 -23.14 15.73
C PHE A 265 -8.88 -21.94 14.80
N MET A 266 -9.98 -21.91 14.03
CA MET A 266 -10.27 -20.77 13.18
C MET A 266 -10.44 -19.48 13.97
N ASN A 267 -11.11 -19.52 15.12
CA ASN A 267 -11.26 -18.34 15.97
C ASN A 267 -9.93 -17.85 16.54
N LEU A 268 -9.01 -18.74 16.93
CA LEU A 268 -7.70 -18.37 17.46
C LEU A 268 -6.76 -17.77 16.39
N LEU A 269 -7.01 -18.06 15.11
CA LEU A 269 -6.23 -17.55 14.00
C LEU A 269 -6.83 -16.31 13.36
N SER A 270 -8.14 -16.08 13.51
CA SER A 270 -8.85 -14.94 12.91
C SER A 270 -8.66 -13.66 13.72
N THR A 271 -8.48 -12.54 13.03
CA THR A 271 -8.46 -11.20 13.63
C THR A 271 -9.86 -10.70 14.03
N GLU A 272 -10.94 -11.33 13.53
CA GLU A 272 -12.33 -10.95 13.84
C GLU A 272 -12.83 -11.53 15.17
N SER A 273 -12.16 -12.56 15.75
CA SER A 273 -12.57 -13.18 17.01
C SER A 273 -11.88 -12.56 18.22
N GLY A 274 -12.52 -12.66 19.40
CA GLY A 274 -12.08 -11.99 20.63
C GLY A 274 -10.70 -12.45 21.13
N GLU A 275 -10.50 -13.77 21.23
CA GLU A 275 -9.26 -14.37 21.74
C GLU A 275 -8.34 -14.74 20.58
N LYS A 276 -7.07 -14.30 20.66
CA LYS A 276 -6.04 -14.53 19.63
C LYS A 276 -4.76 -15.04 20.26
N ILE A 277 -3.88 -15.56 19.40
CA ILE A 277 -2.53 -15.96 19.81
C ILE A 277 -1.60 -14.76 19.61
N TYR A 278 -0.93 -14.36 20.69
CA TYR A 278 0.08 -13.30 20.68
C TYR A 278 1.44 -13.84 21.13
N VAL A 279 2.48 -13.13 20.71
CA VAL A 279 3.86 -13.41 21.13
C VAL A 279 4.34 -12.29 22.04
N ILE A 280 4.88 -12.68 23.20
CA ILE A 280 5.49 -11.76 24.15
C ILE A 280 6.90 -12.20 24.50
N ASN A 281 7.74 -11.25 24.88
CA ASN A 281 9.05 -11.56 25.40
C ASN A 281 8.99 -11.89 26.91
N LYS A 282 10.01 -12.55 27.44
CA LYS A 282 10.17 -12.80 28.87
C LYS A 282 10.31 -11.47 29.63
N LYS A 283 9.61 -11.31 30.76
CA LYS A 283 9.87 -10.23 31.72
C LYS A 283 11.07 -10.57 32.59
N LYS A 284 11.80 -9.56 33.08
CA LYS A 284 12.97 -9.74 33.94
C LYS A 284 12.60 -10.42 35.27
N GLU A 285 11.43 -10.16 35.78
CA GLU A 285 10.88 -10.68 37.03
C GLU A 285 10.51 -12.17 36.94
N TRP A 286 10.28 -12.69 35.72
CA TRP A 286 9.91 -14.09 35.50
C TRP A 286 11.17 -14.98 35.47
N ILE A 287 11.45 -15.63 36.57
CA ILE A 287 12.60 -16.56 36.67
C ILE A 287 12.19 -17.90 36.05
N THR A 288 11.01 -18.42 36.43
CA THR A 288 10.48 -19.72 36.01
C THR A 288 9.22 -19.56 35.17
N TYR A 289 8.85 -20.59 34.43
CA TYR A 289 7.57 -20.58 33.72
C TYR A 289 6.38 -20.44 34.68
N ASN A 290 6.48 -20.88 35.92
CA ASN A 290 5.42 -20.70 36.91
C ASN A 290 5.17 -19.24 37.23
N ASP A 291 6.21 -18.43 37.32
CA ASP A 291 6.08 -16.98 37.56
C ASP A 291 5.31 -16.33 36.41
N ALA A 292 5.63 -16.70 35.18
CA ALA A 292 4.93 -16.23 33.99
C ALA A 292 3.47 -16.73 33.92
N PHE A 293 3.22 -18.02 34.21
CA PHE A 293 1.88 -18.59 34.21
C PHE A 293 0.95 -17.87 35.20
N GLU A 294 1.39 -17.66 36.43
CA GLU A 294 0.56 -17.04 37.47
C GLU A 294 0.26 -15.57 37.16
N GLU A 295 1.25 -14.78 36.66
CA GLU A 295 1.05 -13.39 36.35
C GLU A 295 0.15 -13.23 35.09
N ILE A 296 0.41 -13.97 34.01
CA ILE A 296 -0.36 -13.92 32.76
C ILE A 296 -1.82 -14.34 33.03
N LYS A 297 -2.03 -15.39 33.82
CA LYS A 297 -3.36 -15.85 34.23
C LYS A 297 -4.09 -14.80 35.06
N ALA A 298 -3.41 -14.13 36.00
CA ALA A 298 -4.00 -13.05 36.80
C ALA A 298 -4.46 -11.86 35.95
N MET A 299 -3.83 -11.64 34.79
CA MET A 299 -4.24 -10.62 33.82
C MET A 299 -5.37 -11.06 32.87
N GLY A 300 -5.80 -12.33 32.93
CA GLY A 300 -6.85 -12.88 32.08
C GLY A 300 -6.37 -13.52 30.78
N ALA A 301 -5.08 -13.83 30.66
CA ALA A 301 -4.49 -14.51 29.50
C ALA A 301 -4.01 -15.93 29.84
N LEU A 302 -3.71 -16.73 28.82
CA LEU A 302 -3.21 -18.09 28.98
C LEU A 302 -1.87 -18.26 28.26
N LEU A 303 -0.81 -18.58 28.99
CA LEU A 303 0.48 -18.98 28.41
C LEU A 303 0.39 -20.40 27.85
N ILE A 304 0.77 -20.60 26.58
CA ILE A 304 0.61 -21.91 25.89
C ILE A 304 1.93 -22.52 25.44
N ALA A 305 2.93 -21.73 25.09
CA ALA A 305 4.19 -22.27 24.56
C ALA A 305 5.37 -21.30 24.77
N ASP A 306 6.59 -21.83 24.69
CA ASP A 306 7.81 -21.07 24.45
C ASP A 306 8.39 -21.54 23.10
N HIS A 307 8.44 -20.67 22.10
CA HIS A 307 8.65 -21.05 20.71
C HIS A 307 7.66 -22.16 20.30
N ASP A 308 8.14 -23.32 19.84
CA ASP A 308 7.35 -24.50 19.46
C ASP A 308 7.12 -25.49 20.60
N ASP A 309 7.64 -25.20 21.80
CA ASP A 309 7.54 -26.09 22.96
C ASP A 309 6.28 -25.82 23.79
N THR A 310 5.24 -26.62 23.58
CA THR A 310 4.01 -26.61 24.38
C THR A 310 4.13 -27.40 25.70
N SER A 311 5.26 -28.11 25.96
CA SER A 311 5.43 -28.93 27.14
C SER A 311 5.78 -28.13 28.42
N ILE A 312 5.95 -26.82 28.33
CA ILE A 312 6.27 -25.91 29.44
C ILE A 312 5.30 -26.05 30.62
N ILE A 313 4.02 -26.34 30.35
CA ILE A 313 3.00 -26.57 31.39
C ILE A 313 3.31 -27.75 32.29
N ARG A 314 4.08 -28.77 31.83
CA ARG A 314 4.47 -29.94 32.61
C ARG A 314 5.75 -29.72 33.43
N ARG A 315 6.43 -28.60 33.23
CA ARG A 315 7.69 -28.24 33.88
C ARG A 315 7.72 -26.76 34.32
N PRO A 316 6.73 -26.35 35.14
CA PRO A 316 6.54 -24.93 35.48
C PRO A 316 7.73 -24.34 36.24
N ASN A 317 8.46 -25.15 37.02
CA ASN A 317 9.62 -24.69 37.82
C ASN A 317 10.92 -24.59 36.99
N THR A 318 10.91 -24.84 35.70
CA THR A 318 12.08 -24.65 34.84
C THR A 318 12.33 -23.17 34.59
N ILE A 319 13.62 -22.78 34.58
CA ILE A 319 14.04 -21.40 34.31
C ILE A 319 13.71 -21.05 32.86
N ILE A 320 13.11 -19.89 32.67
CA ILE A 320 12.80 -19.33 31.32
C ILE A 320 14.11 -18.84 30.69
N PRO A 321 14.47 -19.27 29.47
CA PRO A 321 15.62 -18.74 28.75
C PRO A 321 15.50 -17.24 28.50
N GLU A 322 16.63 -16.53 28.41
CA GLU A 322 16.62 -15.07 28.14
C GLU A 322 16.02 -14.72 26.77
N GLN A 323 16.14 -15.61 25.80
CA GLN A 323 15.62 -15.42 24.43
C GLN A 323 14.26 -16.09 24.21
N ALA A 324 13.54 -16.45 25.28
CA ALA A 324 12.24 -17.07 25.18
C ALA A 324 11.25 -16.19 24.44
N LYS A 325 10.49 -16.82 23.54
CA LYS A 325 9.32 -16.21 22.88
C LYS A 325 8.07 -16.91 23.38
N LEU A 326 7.37 -16.25 24.26
CA LEU A 326 6.22 -16.84 24.94
C LEU A 326 4.96 -16.60 24.14
N PHE A 327 4.25 -17.67 23.79
CA PHE A 327 2.95 -17.59 23.10
C PHE A 327 1.83 -17.60 24.13
N ILE A 328 0.93 -16.62 24.01
CA ILE A 328 -0.22 -16.47 24.89
C ILE A 328 -1.53 -16.41 24.10
N ILE A 329 -2.63 -16.84 24.70
CA ILE A 329 -3.98 -16.58 24.22
C ILE A 329 -4.56 -15.46 25.08
N ALA A 330 -5.02 -14.38 24.42
CA ALA A 330 -5.60 -13.22 25.08
C ALA A 330 -6.53 -12.46 24.13
N ASP A 331 -7.40 -11.62 24.67
CA ASP A 331 -8.03 -10.57 23.89
C ASP A 331 -7.09 -9.39 23.65
N GLU A 332 -7.42 -8.50 22.73
CA GLU A 332 -6.60 -7.34 22.35
C GLU A 332 -6.31 -6.43 23.55
N ASN A 333 -7.32 -6.15 24.39
CA ASN A 333 -7.18 -5.25 25.54
C ASN A 333 -6.22 -5.87 26.59
N THR A 334 -6.32 -7.16 26.82
CA THR A 334 -5.44 -7.89 27.75
C THR A 334 -4.00 -7.94 27.21
N PHE A 335 -3.84 -8.19 25.90
CA PHE A 335 -2.54 -8.16 25.26
C PHE A 335 -1.87 -6.79 25.36
N GLN A 336 -2.61 -5.69 25.11
CA GLN A 336 -2.09 -4.33 25.25
C GLN A 336 -1.61 -4.05 26.68
N LYS A 337 -2.39 -4.43 27.71
CA LYS A 337 -1.98 -4.30 29.13
C LYS A 337 -0.72 -5.09 29.46
N ILE A 338 -0.58 -6.30 28.88
CA ILE A 338 0.61 -7.13 29.07
C ILE A 338 1.81 -6.46 28.37
N SER A 339 1.63 -5.95 27.15
CA SER A 339 2.70 -5.33 26.35
C SER A 339 3.10 -3.93 26.86
N GLU A 340 2.17 -3.10 27.33
CA GLU A 340 2.45 -1.79 27.94
C GLU A 340 3.29 -1.90 29.21
N GLY A 341 3.13 -2.98 29.98
CA GLY A 341 4.03 -3.31 31.07
C GLY A 341 5.49 -3.53 30.65
N TYR A 342 5.79 -3.65 29.34
CA TYR A 342 7.14 -3.75 28.77
C TYR A 342 7.76 -2.40 28.38
N VAL A 343 6.92 -1.34 28.17
CA VAL A 343 7.39 -0.03 27.66
C VAL A 343 7.97 0.88 28.76
N ILE A 344 7.78 0.54 30.04
CA ILE A 344 8.23 1.41 31.15
C ILE A 344 9.73 1.27 31.46
N ASN A 345 10.50 0.41 30.77
CA ASN A 345 11.94 0.23 31.03
C ASN A 345 12.77 -0.04 29.75
N SER A 346 12.66 0.82 28.73
CA SER A 346 13.63 0.86 27.63
C SER A 346 14.42 2.17 27.61
#